data_cd85f14822b9fa166b54321a1661c8ee
#
_entry.id   cd85f14822b9fa166b54321a1661c8ee
#
_cell.length_a   1.000
_cell.length_b   1.000
_cell.length_c   1.000
_cell.angle_alpha   90.00
_cell.angle_beta   90.00
_cell.angle_gamma   90.00
#
_symmetry.space_group_name_H-M   'P 1'
#
loop_
_entity.id
_entity.type
_entity.pdbx_description
1 polymer ?
#
loop_
_entity_poly.entity_id
_entity_poly.type
_entity_poly.pdbx_seq_one_letter_code
_entity_poly.pdbx_strand_id
1 'polypeptide(L)'
;MAAGMGRGILNTAVAPGAVVWPAPDYSTVEDSVRDLFRFLGLDAANPLGRWIRPGMTVVVKPNWVKHEFGDTEGRNVLFTHASLVRVLIDAALKALAGAGRIYVADAPLQGCDFARFRRQSGFTELEKDYARSQVAFLDLRQRWAEIDDASSYVRGVHPLAGDPQGYSFIDLGARSRLMCFGVNTRFGVTDYSSENTNGNHHGAHRYAVSNTVLSADVILNVPKLKTHMKTGMTGALKNFVGIVGAKDFLPHFRAGSPSAGGDEYPGKNWLSHAASPVRDLLQTRAPLWMWKLARAGAQAASSPLIHGGGWHGNDTLWRTVHDLVDIARNYDVGGAPRPQPRTILTLVDAIVAGEDRGPLKPRPKPCGLLVWGEDPGVVDVTCATLMGFDWRRIPLLSHLCDAEARAFSEFGGETPTVHSRAGQFEAPVGWAGQIEAVRRE
;
A
#
# COMPACT_ATOMS: atom_id res chain seq x y z
N MET A 1 -5.38 44.75 0.78
CA MET A 1 -4.50 44.66 1.98
C MET A 1 -4.37 43.18 2.34
N ALA A 2 -3.32 42.55 1.82
CA ALA A 2 -3.00 41.15 2.14
C ALA A 2 -2.02 41.18 3.31
N ALA A 3 -2.51 40.88 4.49
CA ALA A 3 -1.70 40.76 5.70
C ALA A 3 -0.91 39.47 5.68
N GLY A 4 0.41 39.58 5.83
CA GLY A 4 1.36 38.50 5.86
C GLY A 4 1.06 37.45 6.94
N MET A 5 0.78 36.23 6.53
CA MET A 5 0.90 35.06 7.39
C MET A 5 2.39 34.71 7.51
N GLY A 6 2.93 35.00 8.67
CA GLY A 6 4.31 34.69 9.04
C GLY A 6 4.64 33.22 8.74
N ARG A 7 5.75 33.03 8.03
CA ARG A 7 6.43 31.72 7.88
C ARG A 7 6.94 31.29 9.25
N GLY A 8 6.07 30.73 10.07
CA GLY A 8 6.49 29.92 11.21
C GLY A 8 7.07 28.63 10.66
N ILE A 9 8.37 28.51 10.61
CA ILE A 9 9.10 27.27 10.33
C ILE A 9 8.70 26.31 11.44
N LEU A 10 7.79 25.38 11.19
CA LEU A 10 7.53 24.24 12.03
C LEU A 10 8.73 23.28 11.86
N ASN A 11 9.76 23.49 12.65
CA ASN A 11 10.84 22.54 12.84
C ASN A 11 10.26 21.30 13.54
N THR A 12 9.94 20.27 12.79
CA THR A 12 9.43 19.03 13.34
C THR A 12 10.43 17.92 13.07
N ALA A 13 11.47 17.85 13.87
CA ALA A 13 12.20 16.61 14.03
C ALA A 13 11.27 15.64 14.74
N VAL A 14 10.75 14.70 13.99
CA VAL A 14 9.98 13.55 14.49
C VAL A 14 10.99 12.49 14.91
N ALA A 15 10.57 11.49 15.72
CA ALA A 15 11.42 10.40 16.19
C ALA A 15 12.53 10.00 15.21
N PRO A 16 13.69 9.52 15.66
CA PRO A 16 14.81 9.20 14.79
C PRO A 16 14.34 8.37 13.58
N GLY A 17 14.36 8.95 12.39
CA GLY A 17 14.05 8.23 11.15
C GLY A 17 12.85 8.69 10.31
N ALA A 18 12.01 9.65 10.76
CA ALA A 18 10.97 10.23 9.89
C ALA A 18 10.78 11.73 10.07
N VAL A 19 10.51 12.45 8.97
CA VAL A 19 10.29 13.90 8.94
C VAL A 19 8.95 14.21 8.27
N VAL A 20 8.14 15.06 8.92
CA VAL A 20 6.92 15.62 8.36
C VAL A 20 7.21 16.98 7.77
N TRP A 21 6.80 17.21 6.52
CA TRP A 21 7.14 18.41 5.78
C TRP A 21 5.91 19.07 5.12
N PRO A 22 5.74 20.39 5.18
CA PRO A 22 4.64 21.07 4.51
C PRO A 22 4.78 21.03 2.99
N ALA A 23 3.67 20.72 2.32
CA ALA A 23 3.51 20.75 0.87
C ALA A 23 2.05 21.10 0.57
N PRO A 24 1.71 22.38 0.41
CA PRO A 24 0.33 22.85 0.41
C PRO A 24 -0.52 22.30 -0.74
N ASP A 25 0.09 22.07 -1.88
CA ASP A 25 -0.59 21.48 -3.06
C ASP A 25 0.41 20.79 -4.01
N TYR A 26 -0.12 20.13 -5.05
CA TYR A 26 0.70 19.40 -6.01
C TYR A 26 1.47 20.28 -6.99
N SER A 27 1.10 21.56 -7.15
CA SER A 27 1.84 22.48 -8.03
C SER A 27 3.17 22.93 -7.41
N THR A 28 3.29 22.85 -6.09
CA THR A 28 4.48 23.25 -5.32
C THR A 28 5.33 22.05 -4.86
N VAL A 29 5.00 20.84 -5.30
CA VAL A 29 5.67 19.60 -4.85
C VAL A 29 7.18 19.64 -5.08
N GLU A 30 7.64 20.14 -6.24
CA GLU A 30 9.07 20.19 -6.55
C GLU A 30 9.83 21.07 -5.55
N ASP A 31 9.30 22.27 -5.28
CA ASP A 31 9.86 23.18 -4.30
C ASP A 31 9.82 22.59 -2.88
N SER A 32 8.69 21.99 -2.51
CA SER A 32 8.52 21.37 -1.20
C SER A 32 9.50 20.21 -0.96
N VAL A 33 9.72 19.34 -1.96
CA VAL A 33 10.69 18.24 -1.85
C VAL A 33 12.12 18.76 -1.85
N ARG A 34 12.43 19.78 -2.65
CA ARG A 34 13.75 20.42 -2.64
C ARG A 34 14.07 21.02 -1.27
N ASP A 35 13.11 21.71 -0.67
CA ASP A 35 13.28 22.32 0.65
C ASP A 35 13.36 21.25 1.75
N LEU A 36 12.58 20.16 1.64
CA LEU A 36 12.74 18.98 2.52
C LEU A 36 14.15 18.40 2.42
N PHE A 37 14.68 18.20 1.22
CA PHE A 37 16.02 17.65 1.04
C PHE A 37 17.12 18.58 1.60
N ARG A 38 16.97 19.92 1.47
CA ARG A 38 17.84 20.88 2.15
C ARG A 38 17.75 20.78 3.67
N PHE A 39 16.54 20.65 4.21
CA PHE A 39 16.33 20.49 5.65
C PHE A 39 17.01 19.23 6.17
N LEU A 40 17.01 18.15 5.39
CA LEU A 40 17.71 16.90 5.70
C LEU A 40 19.24 17.01 5.53
N GLY A 41 19.77 18.14 5.11
CA GLY A 41 21.20 18.32 4.86
C GLY A 41 21.74 17.56 3.65
N LEU A 42 20.87 17.20 2.71
CA LEU A 42 21.27 16.50 1.49
C LEU A 42 21.88 17.46 0.47
N ASP A 43 22.79 16.94 -0.36
CA ASP A 43 23.42 17.72 -1.42
C ASP A 43 22.38 18.26 -2.42
N ALA A 44 22.32 19.57 -2.59
CA ALA A 44 21.36 20.21 -3.48
C ALA A 44 21.55 19.82 -4.97
N ALA A 45 22.77 19.51 -5.38
CA ALA A 45 23.07 19.06 -6.74
C ALA A 45 22.73 17.59 -6.96
N ASN A 46 22.87 16.74 -5.93
CA ASN A 46 22.64 15.30 -5.99
C ASN A 46 22.01 14.78 -4.70
N PRO A 47 20.74 15.09 -4.41
CA PRO A 47 20.12 14.81 -3.12
C PRO A 47 20.02 13.31 -2.77
N LEU A 48 19.97 12.42 -3.75
CA LEU A 48 19.93 10.98 -3.53
C LEU A 48 21.28 10.27 -3.68
N GLY A 49 22.38 11.02 -3.94
CA GLY A 49 23.73 10.47 -4.15
C GLY A 49 24.32 9.74 -2.94
N ARG A 50 23.75 9.93 -1.73
CA ARG A 50 24.12 9.15 -0.55
C ARG A 50 23.72 7.67 -0.69
N TRP A 51 22.61 7.38 -1.38
CA TRP A 51 22.03 6.03 -1.48
C TRP A 51 22.08 5.46 -2.91
N ILE A 52 22.06 6.32 -3.94
CA ILE A 52 22.03 5.93 -5.34
C ILE A 52 23.35 6.32 -6.01
N ARG A 53 23.95 5.37 -6.73
CA ARG A 53 25.21 5.55 -7.44
C ARG A 53 25.08 5.12 -8.91
N PRO A 54 25.94 5.61 -9.81
CA PRO A 54 25.98 5.14 -11.21
C PRO A 54 26.04 3.61 -11.31
N GLY A 55 25.29 3.06 -12.25
CA GLY A 55 25.19 1.61 -12.47
C GLY A 55 24.07 0.90 -11.69
N MET A 56 23.48 1.53 -10.67
CA MET A 56 22.43 0.92 -9.87
C MET A 56 21.09 0.81 -10.61
N THR A 57 20.27 -0.13 -10.15
CA THR A 57 18.86 -0.26 -10.50
C THR A 57 18.01 0.34 -9.38
N VAL A 58 17.15 1.29 -9.74
CA VAL A 58 16.24 1.97 -8.83
C VAL A 58 14.79 1.62 -9.18
N VAL A 59 14.00 1.23 -8.18
CA VAL A 59 12.55 1.10 -8.35
C VAL A 59 11.86 2.26 -7.65
N VAL A 60 11.14 3.08 -8.39
CA VAL A 60 10.16 4.02 -7.83
C VAL A 60 8.85 3.28 -7.72
N LYS A 61 8.39 3.06 -6.49
CA LYS A 61 7.20 2.27 -6.17
C LYS A 61 6.05 3.18 -5.74
N PRO A 62 5.21 3.68 -6.66
CA PRO A 62 4.00 4.41 -6.29
C PRO A 62 2.95 3.48 -5.69
N ASN A 63 1.85 4.05 -5.21
CA ASN A 63 0.63 3.34 -4.88
C ASN A 63 -0.38 3.53 -6.01
N TRP A 64 -0.43 2.63 -6.96
CA TRP A 64 -1.47 2.56 -7.98
C TRP A 64 -2.59 1.62 -7.50
N VAL A 65 -3.80 2.06 -7.45
CA VAL A 65 -4.89 1.24 -6.90
C VAL A 65 -5.89 0.86 -7.99
N LYS A 66 -6.59 1.85 -8.51
CA LYS A 66 -7.63 1.68 -9.53
C LYS A 66 -7.65 2.91 -10.44
N HIS A 67 -8.31 2.80 -11.58
CA HIS A 67 -8.47 3.88 -12.56
C HIS A 67 -9.52 4.94 -12.18
N GLU A 68 -10.05 4.92 -10.98
CA GLU A 68 -10.97 5.92 -10.42
C GLU A 68 -10.23 6.90 -9.52
N PHE A 69 -10.78 8.11 -9.31
CA PHE A 69 -10.18 9.11 -8.43
C PHE A 69 -10.57 8.96 -6.94
N GLY A 70 -11.64 8.25 -6.67
CA GLY A 70 -12.15 7.99 -5.31
C GLY A 70 -13.18 8.99 -4.83
N ASP A 71 -13.33 10.16 -5.45
CA ASP A 71 -14.43 11.10 -5.16
C ASP A 71 -15.10 11.65 -6.43
N THR A 72 -16.25 12.33 -6.24
CA THR A 72 -17.04 12.91 -7.33
C THR A 72 -16.49 14.22 -7.86
N GLU A 73 -15.55 14.85 -7.14
CA GLU A 73 -14.94 16.14 -7.52
C GLU A 73 -13.60 15.96 -8.25
N GLY A 74 -13.24 14.72 -8.58
CA GLY A 74 -12.00 14.40 -9.30
C GLY A 74 -10.73 14.57 -8.48
N ARG A 75 -10.82 14.72 -7.15
CA ARG A 75 -9.66 14.79 -6.27
C ARG A 75 -9.02 13.41 -6.11
N ASN A 76 -7.73 13.36 -6.36
CA ASN A 76 -7.01 12.11 -6.23
C ASN A 76 -6.77 11.72 -4.76
N VAL A 77 -7.53 10.75 -4.28
CA VAL A 77 -7.41 10.16 -2.93
C VAL A 77 -7.01 8.68 -2.96
N LEU A 78 -6.90 8.07 -4.13
CA LEU A 78 -6.64 6.63 -4.27
C LEU A 78 -5.18 6.31 -4.51
N PHE A 79 -4.51 7.05 -5.37
CA PHE A 79 -3.17 6.73 -5.87
C PHE A 79 -2.19 7.89 -5.68
N THR A 80 -0.91 7.58 -5.71
CA THR A 80 0.18 8.56 -5.64
C THR A 80 0.10 9.54 -6.81
N HIS A 81 0.21 10.83 -6.55
CA HIS A 81 0.20 11.85 -7.59
C HIS A 81 1.48 11.78 -8.46
N ALA A 82 1.33 11.95 -9.76
CA ALA A 82 2.43 11.84 -10.72
C ALA A 82 3.58 12.85 -10.47
N SER A 83 3.29 14.03 -9.92
CA SER A 83 4.31 15.05 -9.62
C SER A 83 5.33 14.58 -8.55
N LEU A 84 4.91 13.80 -7.53
CA LEU A 84 5.86 13.23 -6.57
C LEU A 84 6.77 12.20 -7.22
N VAL A 85 6.20 11.37 -8.10
CA VAL A 85 6.98 10.37 -8.85
C VAL A 85 8.00 11.06 -9.75
N ARG A 86 7.62 12.14 -10.44
CA ARG A 86 8.51 12.97 -11.28
C ARG A 86 9.73 13.45 -10.50
N VAL A 87 9.51 14.11 -9.36
CA VAL A 87 10.60 14.69 -8.56
C VAL A 87 11.60 13.62 -8.10
N LEU A 88 11.11 12.43 -7.75
CA LEU A 88 11.99 11.32 -7.35
C LEU A 88 12.71 10.69 -8.53
N ILE A 89 12.09 10.59 -9.72
CA ILE A 89 12.76 10.16 -10.94
C ILE A 89 13.91 11.14 -11.26
N ASP A 90 13.65 12.44 -11.25
CA ASP A 90 14.66 13.46 -11.57
C ASP A 90 15.83 13.42 -10.59
N ALA A 91 15.55 13.27 -9.29
CA ALA A 91 16.59 13.12 -8.28
C ALA A 91 17.41 11.83 -8.45
N ALA A 92 16.75 10.71 -8.82
CA ALA A 92 17.43 9.45 -9.07
C ALA A 92 18.26 9.49 -10.36
N LEU A 93 17.78 10.13 -11.44
CA LEU A 93 18.54 10.32 -12.68
C LEU A 93 19.82 11.13 -12.46
N LYS A 94 19.76 12.18 -11.63
CA LYS A 94 20.96 12.93 -11.22
C LYS A 94 21.97 12.03 -10.53
N ALA A 95 21.52 11.19 -9.59
CA ALA A 95 22.40 10.30 -8.85
C ALA A 95 22.99 9.17 -9.72
N LEU A 96 22.22 8.66 -10.68
CA LEU A 96 22.69 7.66 -11.63
C LEU A 96 23.68 8.20 -12.67
N ALA A 97 23.74 9.51 -12.87
CA ALA A 97 24.70 10.18 -13.78
C ALA A 97 24.77 9.52 -15.20
N GLY A 98 23.66 9.10 -15.74
CA GLY A 98 23.56 8.45 -17.06
C GLY A 98 23.83 6.95 -17.09
N ALA A 99 24.21 6.31 -15.96
CA ALA A 99 24.45 4.87 -15.88
C ALA A 99 23.50 4.20 -14.89
N GLY A 100 22.79 3.15 -15.29
CA GLY A 100 21.83 2.43 -14.47
C GLY A 100 20.41 2.44 -15.05
N ARG A 101 19.42 2.08 -14.24
CA ARG A 101 18.01 2.03 -14.68
C ARG A 101 17.06 2.44 -13.60
N ILE A 102 15.93 3.03 -14.00
CA ILE A 102 14.81 3.34 -13.12
C ILE A 102 13.56 2.61 -13.64
N TYR A 103 12.89 1.90 -12.74
CA TYR A 103 11.58 1.32 -13.02
C TYR A 103 10.52 1.98 -12.12
N VAL A 104 9.52 2.60 -12.73
CA VAL A 104 8.32 3.05 -12.02
C VAL A 104 7.33 1.90 -12.07
N ALA A 105 7.11 1.21 -10.96
CA ALA A 105 6.48 -0.10 -10.99
C ALA A 105 5.54 -0.34 -9.81
N ASP A 106 4.37 -0.88 -10.10
CA ASP A 106 3.39 -1.35 -9.12
C ASP A 106 2.49 -2.45 -9.72
N ALA A 107 1.90 -3.27 -8.86
CA ALA A 107 0.82 -4.17 -9.23
C ALA A 107 -0.49 -3.65 -8.62
N PRO A 108 -1.27 -2.82 -9.33
CA PRO A 108 -2.55 -2.33 -8.84
C PRO A 108 -3.56 -3.46 -8.65
N LEU A 109 -4.79 -3.13 -8.23
CA LEU A 109 -5.89 -4.10 -8.13
C LEU A 109 -6.13 -4.79 -9.48
N GLN A 110 -6.52 -6.05 -9.46
CA GLN A 110 -6.74 -6.82 -10.69
C GLN A 110 -7.80 -6.20 -11.59
N GLY A 111 -8.83 -5.57 -11.02
CA GLY A 111 -9.85 -4.84 -11.77
C GLY A 111 -9.42 -3.45 -12.28
N CYS A 112 -8.16 -3.05 -12.13
CA CYS A 112 -7.70 -1.78 -12.66
C CYS A 112 -7.49 -1.85 -14.18
N ASP A 113 -8.25 -1.07 -14.95
CA ASP A 113 -7.90 -0.76 -16.35
C ASP A 113 -6.68 0.16 -16.35
N PHE A 114 -5.49 -0.42 -16.57
CA PHE A 114 -4.23 0.30 -16.44
C PHE A 114 -4.03 1.34 -17.55
N ALA A 115 -4.54 1.10 -18.75
CA ALA A 115 -4.46 2.07 -19.82
C ALA A 115 -5.33 3.31 -19.53
N ARG A 116 -6.54 3.10 -19.02
CA ARG A 116 -7.42 4.18 -18.54
C ARG A 116 -6.80 4.91 -17.35
N PHE A 117 -6.26 4.16 -16.37
CA PHE A 117 -5.56 4.73 -15.22
C PHE A 117 -4.45 5.70 -15.67
N ARG A 118 -3.53 5.26 -16.52
CA ARG A 118 -2.39 6.08 -16.96
C ARG A 118 -2.83 7.38 -17.64
N ARG A 119 -3.88 7.32 -18.50
CA ARG A 119 -4.41 8.51 -19.17
C ARG A 119 -5.01 9.51 -18.20
N GLN A 120 -5.78 9.04 -17.21
CA GLN A 120 -6.50 9.91 -16.28
C GLN A 120 -5.63 10.47 -15.16
N SER A 121 -4.55 9.80 -14.81
CA SER A 121 -3.68 10.12 -13.67
C SER A 121 -2.46 10.97 -14.01
N GLY A 122 -2.26 11.31 -15.29
CA GLY A 122 -1.06 12.02 -15.75
C GLY A 122 0.19 11.15 -15.93
N PHE A 123 0.08 9.84 -15.70
CA PHE A 123 1.23 8.93 -15.89
C PHE A 123 1.57 8.67 -17.37
N THR A 124 0.61 8.84 -18.29
CA THR A 124 0.91 8.77 -19.73
C THR A 124 1.83 9.91 -20.17
N GLU A 125 1.58 11.12 -19.71
CA GLU A 125 2.38 12.31 -19.98
C GLU A 125 3.75 12.18 -19.31
N LEU A 126 3.77 11.75 -18.07
CA LEU A 126 5.01 11.49 -17.34
C LEU A 126 5.91 10.47 -18.06
N GLU A 127 5.35 9.37 -18.55
CA GLU A 127 6.11 8.37 -19.32
C GLU A 127 6.69 8.93 -20.62
N LYS A 128 5.93 9.78 -21.32
CA LYS A 128 6.42 10.44 -22.56
C LYS A 128 7.63 11.35 -22.30
N ASP A 129 7.62 12.07 -21.17
CA ASP A 129 8.73 12.95 -20.80
C ASP A 129 10.05 12.19 -20.61
N TYR A 130 9.96 10.92 -20.21
CA TYR A 130 11.13 10.05 -20.01
C TYR A 130 11.35 9.01 -21.11
N ALA A 131 10.61 9.06 -22.22
CA ALA A 131 10.65 8.03 -23.29
C ALA A 131 12.03 7.76 -23.89
N ARG A 132 12.95 8.73 -23.83
CA ARG A 132 14.33 8.61 -24.32
C ARG A 132 15.37 8.47 -23.20
N SER A 133 14.92 8.21 -21.99
CA SER A 133 15.76 8.06 -20.80
C SER A 133 15.87 6.58 -20.40
N GLN A 134 16.60 6.34 -19.32
CA GLN A 134 16.73 5.01 -18.69
C GLN A 134 15.57 4.67 -17.74
N VAL A 135 14.38 5.27 -17.93
CA VAL A 135 13.18 5.07 -17.12
C VAL A 135 12.16 4.23 -17.87
N ALA A 136 11.60 3.22 -17.19
CA ALA A 136 10.50 2.41 -17.71
C ALA A 136 9.35 2.32 -16.71
N PHE A 137 8.12 2.28 -17.22
CA PHE A 137 6.88 2.18 -16.42
C PHE A 137 6.26 0.80 -16.58
N LEU A 138 6.05 0.07 -15.47
CA LEU A 138 5.67 -1.34 -15.49
C LEU A 138 4.40 -1.61 -14.68
N ASP A 139 3.42 -2.25 -15.31
CA ASP A 139 2.34 -2.95 -14.62
C ASP A 139 2.84 -4.35 -14.24
N LEU A 140 3.08 -4.57 -12.95
CA LEU A 140 3.65 -5.82 -12.45
C LEU A 140 2.61 -6.95 -12.33
N ARG A 141 1.36 -6.77 -12.73
CA ARG A 141 0.34 -7.83 -12.62
C ARG A 141 0.52 -8.88 -13.71
N GLN A 142 0.31 -10.14 -13.35
CA GLN A 142 0.24 -11.25 -14.32
C GLN A 142 -1.12 -11.36 -15.01
N ARG A 143 -2.17 -10.83 -14.38
CA ARG A 143 -3.54 -10.95 -14.86
C ARG A 143 -4.33 -9.67 -14.61
N TRP A 144 -5.24 -9.36 -15.52
CA TRP A 144 -6.26 -8.33 -15.37
C TRP A 144 -7.64 -8.97 -15.34
N ALA A 145 -8.47 -8.58 -14.38
CA ALA A 145 -9.86 -8.99 -14.30
C ALA A 145 -10.77 -7.89 -14.86
N GLU A 146 -11.54 -8.20 -15.86
CA GLU A 146 -12.59 -7.33 -16.36
C GLU A 146 -13.77 -7.38 -15.37
N ILE A 147 -13.86 -6.37 -14.52
CA ILE A 147 -14.88 -6.26 -13.47
C ILE A 147 -15.91 -5.20 -13.86
N ASP A 148 -17.17 -5.57 -13.78
CA ASP A 148 -18.28 -4.63 -13.92
C ASP A 148 -18.35 -3.71 -12.71
N ASP A 149 -18.07 -2.42 -12.88
CA ASP A 149 -17.96 -1.45 -11.78
C ASP A 149 -19.26 -1.33 -10.96
N ALA A 150 -20.42 -1.48 -11.59
CA ALA A 150 -21.72 -1.35 -10.92
C ALA A 150 -22.07 -2.57 -10.08
N SER A 151 -21.76 -3.78 -10.57
CA SER A 151 -22.16 -5.05 -9.94
C SER A 151 -21.01 -5.77 -9.24
N SER A 152 -19.74 -5.38 -9.48
CA SER A 152 -18.54 -6.13 -9.08
C SER A 152 -18.48 -7.56 -9.64
N TYR A 153 -19.22 -7.83 -10.74
CA TYR A 153 -19.20 -9.11 -11.42
C TYR A 153 -17.94 -9.23 -12.28
N VAL A 154 -17.28 -10.38 -12.22
CA VAL A 154 -16.09 -10.67 -13.04
C VAL A 154 -16.55 -11.20 -14.39
N ARG A 155 -16.35 -10.42 -15.46
CA ARG A 155 -16.70 -10.81 -16.84
C ARG A 155 -15.66 -11.73 -17.48
N GLY A 156 -14.39 -11.56 -17.09
CA GLY A 156 -13.29 -12.35 -17.59
C GLY A 156 -11.98 -12.03 -16.88
N VAL A 157 -11.02 -12.93 -17.03
CA VAL A 157 -9.65 -12.74 -16.51
C VAL A 157 -8.68 -12.94 -17.68
N HIS A 158 -7.86 -11.94 -17.93
CA HIS A 158 -6.96 -11.87 -19.08
C HIS A 158 -5.50 -11.87 -18.63
N PRO A 159 -4.61 -12.57 -19.33
CA PRO A 159 -3.17 -12.47 -19.06
C PRO A 159 -2.65 -11.08 -19.42
N LEU A 160 -1.65 -10.62 -18.68
CA LEU A 160 -0.87 -9.40 -18.97
C LEU A 160 0.58 -9.78 -19.27
N ALA A 161 1.32 -8.85 -19.87
CA ALA A 161 2.76 -9.03 -20.09
C ALA A 161 3.51 -9.22 -18.76
N GLY A 162 3.06 -8.51 -17.71
CA GLY A 162 3.64 -8.60 -16.37
C GLY A 162 5.02 -8.00 -16.28
N ASP A 163 5.77 -8.46 -15.28
CA ASP A 163 7.15 -8.06 -15.07
C ASP A 163 8.05 -8.64 -16.19
N PRO A 164 8.77 -7.82 -16.96
CA PRO A 164 9.67 -8.32 -18.02
C PRO A 164 10.83 -9.16 -17.48
N GLN A 165 11.18 -9.05 -16.19
CA GLN A 165 12.17 -9.90 -15.52
C GLN A 165 11.57 -11.16 -14.90
N GLY A 166 10.24 -11.33 -14.98
CA GLY A 166 9.54 -12.46 -14.39
C GLY A 166 9.29 -12.32 -12.87
N TYR A 167 9.03 -13.45 -12.22
CA TYR A 167 8.65 -13.50 -10.80
C TYR A 167 9.40 -14.60 -10.09
N SER A 168 9.83 -14.32 -8.86
CA SER A 168 10.32 -15.33 -7.92
C SER A 168 9.21 -15.73 -6.95
N PHE A 169 9.08 -17.04 -6.74
CA PHE A 169 8.16 -17.62 -5.75
C PHE A 169 8.92 -17.84 -4.45
N ILE A 170 8.87 -16.83 -3.56
CA ILE A 170 9.62 -16.84 -2.31
C ILE A 170 8.78 -17.50 -1.24
N ASP A 171 9.26 -18.62 -0.70
CA ASP A 171 8.64 -19.33 0.43
C ASP A 171 9.36 -18.95 1.72
N LEU A 172 8.66 -18.27 2.60
CA LEU A 172 9.20 -17.90 3.91
C LEU A 172 9.18 -19.07 4.92
N GLY A 173 8.35 -20.09 4.67
CA GLY A 173 8.23 -21.24 5.58
C GLY A 173 7.99 -20.78 7.02
N ALA A 174 8.84 -21.27 7.95
CA ALA A 174 8.75 -20.95 9.37
C ALA A 174 8.97 -19.47 9.72
N ARG A 175 9.52 -18.66 8.80
CA ARG A 175 9.73 -17.21 9.02
C ARG A 175 8.50 -16.38 8.70
N SER A 176 7.51 -16.93 7.99
CA SER A 176 6.28 -16.22 7.69
C SER A 176 5.48 -15.89 8.95
N ARG A 177 4.97 -14.69 9.03
CA ARG A 177 4.03 -14.29 10.09
C ARG A 177 2.71 -15.09 10.05
N LEU A 178 2.43 -15.78 8.96
CA LEU A 178 1.25 -16.66 8.81
C LEU A 178 1.43 -18.04 9.40
N MET A 179 2.65 -18.43 9.81
CA MET A 179 2.95 -19.75 10.39
C MET A 179 2.22 -20.05 11.69
N CYS A 180 1.74 -19.04 12.41
CA CYS A 180 0.93 -19.22 13.61
C CYS A 180 -0.45 -19.86 13.33
N PHE A 181 -0.87 -19.91 12.06
CA PHE A 181 -2.13 -20.53 11.66
C PHE A 181 -1.92 -21.98 11.26
N GLY A 182 -2.92 -22.80 11.52
CA GLY A 182 -2.82 -24.24 11.20
C GLY A 182 -2.74 -24.52 9.70
N VAL A 183 -2.16 -25.68 9.35
CA VAL A 183 -1.93 -26.11 7.96
C VAL A 183 -3.20 -26.22 7.10
N ASN A 184 -4.37 -26.31 7.73
CA ASN A 184 -5.67 -26.37 7.07
C ASN A 184 -6.35 -25.00 6.95
N THR A 185 -5.65 -23.91 7.30
CA THR A 185 -6.19 -22.56 7.21
C THR A 185 -6.47 -22.18 5.74
N ARG A 186 -7.67 -21.73 5.49
CA ARG A 186 -8.10 -21.26 4.15
C ARG A 186 -7.97 -19.75 4.09
N PHE A 187 -7.07 -19.27 3.23
CA PHE A 187 -6.87 -17.85 3.00
C PHE A 187 -7.67 -17.38 1.79
N GLY A 188 -8.27 -16.20 1.88
CA GLY A 188 -8.92 -15.53 0.78
C GLY A 188 -8.12 -14.36 0.25
N VAL A 189 -8.32 -14.04 -1.04
CA VAL A 189 -7.81 -12.84 -1.72
C VAL A 189 -8.91 -11.79 -1.85
N THR A 190 -8.59 -10.60 -2.38
CA THR A 190 -9.51 -9.47 -2.31
C THR A 190 -10.47 -9.36 -3.46
N ASP A 191 -10.03 -9.56 -4.71
CA ASP A 191 -10.74 -8.95 -5.82
C ASP A 191 -11.88 -9.80 -6.39
N TYR A 192 -11.74 -11.14 -6.48
CA TYR A 192 -12.74 -11.95 -7.15
C TYR A 192 -12.74 -13.45 -6.80
N SER A 193 -11.95 -13.91 -5.88
CA SER A 193 -11.99 -15.31 -5.45
C SER A 193 -11.60 -15.42 -3.98
N SER A 194 -12.40 -16.14 -3.20
CA SER A 194 -12.03 -16.62 -1.88
C SER A 194 -11.32 -17.96 -1.97
N GLU A 195 -11.25 -18.56 -3.18
CA GLU A 195 -10.50 -19.78 -3.35
C GLU A 195 -9.03 -19.49 -3.08
N ASN A 196 -8.58 -20.24 -2.16
CA ASN A 196 -7.28 -20.42 -1.63
C ASN A 196 -6.15 -19.79 -2.44
N THR A 197 -5.39 -18.98 -1.78
CA THR A 197 -4.13 -18.55 -2.34
C THR A 197 -3.28 -19.77 -2.67
N ASN A 198 -2.93 -19.93 -3.93
CA ASN A 198 -2.14 -21.09 -4.43
C ASN A 198 -0.78 -21.25 -3.74
N GLY A 199 -0.36 -20.26 -2.96
CA GLY A 199 0.92 -20.22 -2.29
C GLY A 199 0.90 -20.47 -0.79
N ASN A 200 -0.29 -20.43 -0.16
CA ASN A 200 -0.39 -20.41 1.30
C ASN A 200 -1.27 -21.57 1.80
N HIS A 201 -0.75 -22.78 1.75
CA HIS A 201 -1.41 -23.98 2.22
C HIS A 201 -0.38 -25.00 2.73
N HIS A 202 -0.79 -25.91 3.58
CA HIS A 202 0.04 -27.01 4.10
C HIS A 202 1.41 -26.60 4.68
N GLY A 203 1.46 -25.39 5.31
CA GLY A 203 2.69 -24.86 5.92
C GLY A 203 3.65 -24.17 4.94
N ALA A 204 3.30 -24.07 3.66
CA ALA A 204 4.00 -23.21 2.70
C ALA A 204 3.41 -21.80 2.74
N HIS A 205 4.29 -20.77 2.71
CA HIS A 205 3.89 -19.37 2.66
C HIS A 205 4.66 -18.65 1.53
N ARG A 206 4.15 -18.84 0.31
CA ARG A 206 4.80 -18.39 -0.93
C ARG A 206 4.18 -17.09 -1.43
N TYR A 207 5.07 -16.22 -1.92
CA TYR A 207 4.71 -14.95 -2.55
C TYR A 207 5.32 -14.87 -3.95
N ALA A 208 4.51 -14.56 -4.96
CA ALA A 208 4.97 -14.37 -6.34
C ALA A 208 5.43 -12.91 -6.54
N VAL A 209 6.68 -12.62 -6.18
CA VAL A 209 7.25 -11.28 -6.15
C VAL A 209 7.94 -10.94 -7.46
N SER A 210 7.76 -9.70 -7.92
CA SER A 210 8.38 -9.13 -9.11
C SER A 210 9.92 -9.18 -9.02
N ASN A 211 10.57 -9.74 -10.04
CA ASN A 211 12.03 -9.78 -10.14
C ASN A 211 12.62 -8.38 -10.39
N THR A 212 11.89 -7.49 -11.06
CA THR A 212 12.29 -6.08 -11.18
C THR A 212 12.43 -5.43 -9.80
N VAL A 213 11.55 -5.72 -8.85
CA VAL A 213 11.67 -5.23 -7.47
C VAL A 213 12.79 -5.93 -6.72
N LEU A 214 12.93 -7.25 -6.87
CA LEU A 214 13.96 -8.02 -6.18
C LEU A 214 15.38 -7.76 -6.71
N SER A 215 15.54 -7.32 -7.95
CA SER A 215 16.82 -6.91 -8.54
C SER A 215 17.22 -5.47 -8.20
N ALA A 216 16.32 -4.66 -7.66
CA ALA A 216 16.62 -3.28 -7.33
C ALA A 216 17.72 -3.15 -6.24
N ASP A 217 18.57 -2.17 -6.37
CA ASP A 217 19.51 -1.76 -5.32
C ASP A 217 18.83 -0.83 -4.32
N VAL A 218 17.98 0.08 -4.81
CA VAL A 218 17.23 1.05 -4.01
C VAL A 218 15.75 1.04 -4.42
N ILE A 219 14.86 1.08 -3.43
CA ILE A 219 13.43 1.30 -3.63
C ILE A 219 13.04 2.67 -3.09
N LEU A 220 12.53 3.53 -3.97
CA LEU A 220 11.87 4.79 -3.62
C LEU A 220 10.38 4.50 -3.46
N ASN A 221 9.94 4.29 -2.23
CA ASN A 221 8.58 3.93 -1.87
C ASN A 221 7.70 5.19 -1.76
N VAL A 222 6.67 5.32 -2.58
CA VAL A 222 5.84 6.54 -2.68
C VAL A 222 4.36 6.21 -2.42
N PRO A 223 4.00 5.90 -1.17
CA PRO A 223 2.62 5.54 -0.82
C PRO A 223 1.69 6.76 -0.78
N LYS A 224 0.40 6.52 -1.00
CA LYS A 224 -0.70 7.45 -0.77
C LYS A 224 -1.27 7.26 0.64
N LEU A 225 -1.25 8.30 1.49
CA LEU A 225 -1.82 8.21 2.84
C LEU A 225 -3.34 8.13 2.80
N LYS A 226 -3.91 7.09 3.39
CA LYS A 226 -5.37 6.92 3.53
C LYS A 226 -5.73 5.87 4.58
N THR A 227 -6.96 5.92 5.09
CA THR A 227 -7.54 4.85 5.90
C THR A 227 -7.68 3.55 5.10
N HIS A 228 -7.78 2.41 5.81
CA HIS A 228 -7.93 1.11 5.19
C HIS A 228 -8.71 0.14 6.08
N MET A 229 -9.85 -0.36 5.59
CA MET A 229 -10.75 -1.22 6.35
C MET A 229 -10.13 -2.53 6.87
N LYS A 230 -9.04 -3.04 6.26
CA LYS A 230 -8.41 -4.32 6.67
C LYS A 230 -7.18 -4.15 7.55
N THR A 231 -6.51 -2.99 7.50
CA THR A 231 -5.24 -2.74 8.20
C THR A 231 -5.20 -1.43 8.97
N GLY A 232 -6.36 -0.74 9.13
CA GLY A 232 -6.46 0.58 9.74
C GLY A 232 -6.05 1.70 8.80
N MET A 233 -4.89 1.58 8.16
CA MET A 233 -4.35 2.58 7.24
C MET A 233 -3.58 1.96 6.07
N THR A 234 -3.37 2.76 5.02
CA THR A 234 -2.41 2.55 3.94
C THR A 234 -1.30 3.59 4.09
N GLY A 235 -0.08 3.12 4.14
CA GLY A 235 1.13 3.93 4.22
C GLY A 235 2.32 3.20 3.58
N ALA A 236 3.49 3.37 4.16
CA ALA A 236 4.76 2.84 3.65
C ALA A 236 4.80 1.32 3.60
N LEU A 237 4.43 0.65 4.70
CA LEU A 237 4.45 -0.80 4.81
C LEU A 237 3.48 -1.45 3.83
N LYS A 238 2.21 -1.01 3.88
CA LYS A 238 1.17 -1.63 3.04
C LYS A 238 1.37 -1.42 1.55
N ASN A 239 2.13 -0.42 1.14
CA ASN A 239 2.44 -0.21 -0.26
C ASN A 239 3.16 -1.40 -0.90
N PHE A 240 3.89 -2.21 -0.13
CA PHE A 240 4.58 -3.41 -0.62
C PHE A 240 3.64 -4.55 -1.08
N VAL A 241 2.35 -4.50 -0.80
CA VAL A 241 1.36 -5.40 -1.44
C VAL A 241 1.43 -5.31 -2.98
N GLY A 242 1.80 -4.16 -3.52
CA GLY A 242 1.95 -3.92 -4.96
C GLY A 242 3.22 -4.49 -5.60
N ILE A 243 4.07 -5.26 -4.89
CA ILE A 243 5.19 -5.99 -5.49
C ILE A 243 4.82 -7.41 -5.93
N VAL A 244 3.63 -7.89 -5.55
CA VAL A 244 3.14 -9.23 -5.86
C VAL A 244 2.35 -9.21 -7.17
N GLY A 245 2.88 -9.84 -8.20
CA GLY A 245 2.27 -9.88 -9.54
C GLY A 245 1.07 -10.82 -9.64
N ALA A 246 1.11 -11.96 -8.94
CA ALA A 246 0.02 -12.92 -8.88
C ALA A 246 -0.77 -12.75 -7.56
N LYS A 247 -1.93 -12.12 -7.64
CA LYS A 247 -2.75 -11.82 -6.45
C LYS A 247 -3.26 -13.08 -5.73
N ASP A 248 -3.29 -14.22 -6.41
CA ASP A 248 -3.59 -15.54 -5.83
C ASP A 248 -2.59 -15.97 -4.74
N PHE A 249 -1.42 -15.32 -4.67
CA PHE A 249 -0.40 -15.53 -3.65
C PHE A 249 -0.43 -14.46 -2.54
N LEU A 250 -1.55 -13.77 -2.35
CA LEU A 250 -1.64 -12.62 -1.45
C LEU A 250 -2.78 -12.78 -0.43
N PRO A 251 -2.57 -13.46 0.71
CA PRO A 251 -3.57 -13.62 1.76
C PRO A 251 -4.08 -12.28 2.29
N HIS A 252 -5.40 -12.08 2.26
CA HIS A 252 -6.03 -10.87 2.77
C HIS A 252 -6.90 -11.11 3.99
N PHE A 253 -7.36 -12.34 4.19
CA PHE A 253 -8.16 -12.78 5.33
C PHE A 253 -8.16 -14.30 5.41
N ARG A 254 -8.51 -14.84 6.56
CA ARG A 254 -8.86 -16.24 6.75
C ARG A 254 -10.36 -16.40 6.61
N ALA A 255 -10.79 -17.43 5.86
CA ALA A 255 -12.20 -17.71 5.65
C ALA A 255 -12.93 -17.97 6.97
N GLY A 256 -14.09 -17.37 7.13
CA GLY A 256 -14.96 -17.54 8.27
C GLY A 256 -14.82 -16.50 9.38
N SER A 257 -15.59 -16.70 10.45
CA SER A 257 -15.61 -15.83 11.62
C SER A 257 -14.53 -16.23 12.65
N PRO A 258 -14.21 -15.38 13.64
CA PRO A 258 -13.27 -15.69 14.72
C PRO A 258 -13.62 -16.97 15.50
N SER A 259 -14.89 -17.27 15.70
CA SER A 259 -15.34 -18.50 16.38
C SER A 259 -15.00 -19.78 15.58
N ALA A 260 -14.72 -19.66 14.29
CA ALA A 260 -14.29 -20.74 13.41
C ALA A 260 -12.81 -20.62 12.99
N GLY A 261 -12.03 -19.76 13.67
CA GLY A 261 -10.61 -19.54 13.37
C GLY A 261 -10.36 -18.59 12.21
N GLY A 262 -11.39 -17.97 11.63
CA GLY A 262 -11.31 -17.00 10.54
C GLY A 262 -11.28 -15.55 11.00
N ASP A 263 -11.15 -14.62 10.04
CA ASP A 263 -11.24 -13.17 10.25
C ASP A 263 -11.92 -12.45 9.07
N GLU A 264 -12.67 -13.20 8.27
CA GLU A 264 -13.35 -12.67 7.09
C GLU A 264 -14.45 -11.67 7.47
N TYR A 265 -15.18 -11.93 8.56
CA TYR A 265 -16.26 -11.06 9.06
C TYR A 265 -16.39 -11.15 10.57
N PRO A 266 -16.90 -10.07 11.25
CA PRO A 266 -17.16 -10.10 12.66
C PRO A 266 -18.37 -10.99 13.01
N GLY A 267 -18.37 -11.56 14.23
CA GLY A 267 -19.53 -12.27 14.78
C GLY A 267 -19.47 -13.80 14.67
N LYS A 268 -20.53 -14.47 15.13
CA LYS A 268 -20.64 -15.93 15.26
C LYS A 268 -21.61 -16.56 14.25
N ASN A 269 -21.94 -15.88 13.17
CA ASN A 269 -23.03 -16.31 12.29
C ASN A 269 -22.58 -17.45 11.35
N TRP A 270 -23.03 -18.67 11.57
CA TRP A 270 -22.76 -19.85 10.76
C TRP A 270 -23.29 -19.72 9.33
N LEU A 271 -24.36 -18.93 9.09
CA LEU A 271 -24.90 -18.66 7.74
C LEU A 271 -23.89 -17.92 6.86
N SER A 272 -23.08 -17.05 7.45
CA SER A 272 -22.04 -16.35 6.70
C SER A 272 -20.92 -17.29 6.24
N HIS A 273 -20.64 -18.37 6.98
CA HIS A 273 -19.68 -19.40 6.61
C HIS A 273 -20.07 -20.13 5.31
N ALA A 274 -21.36 -20.44 5.17
CA ALA A 274 -21.88 -21.09 3.96
C ALA A 274 -22.03 -20.11 2.78
N ALA A 275 -22.16 -18.81 3.07
CA ALA A 275 -22.42 -17.79 2.07
C ALA A 275 -21.17 -17.41 1.25
N SER A 276 -19.97 -17.45 1.83
CA SER A 276 -18.74 -17.02 1.13
C SER A 276 -18.43 -17.85 -0.11
N PRO A 277 -18.39 -19.20 -0.07
CA PRO A 277 -18.15 -20.00 -1.27
C PRO A 277 -19.24 -19.82 -2.34
N VAL A 278 -20.50 -19.69 -1.90
CA VAL A 278 -21.64 -19.45 -2.80
C VAL A 278 -21.53 -18.10 -3.48
N ARG A 279 -21.18 -17.07 -2.72
CA ARG A 279 -20.95 -15.72 -3.26
C ARG A 279 -19.89 -15.75 -4.35
N ASP A 280 -18.74 -16.37 -4.09
CA ASP A 280 -17.62 -16.39 -5.03
C ASP A 280 -17.99 -17.17 -6.31
N LEU A 281 -18.67 -18.28 -6.17
CA LEU A 281 -19.21 -19.02 -7.32
C LEU A 281 -20.16 -18.15 -8.15
N LEU A 282 -21.07 -17.43 -7.50
CA LEU A 282 -22.02 -16.54 -8.18
C LEU A 282 -21.34 -15.35 -8.85
N GLN A 283 -20.30 -14.79 -8.22
CA GLN A 283 -19.56 -13.65 -8.73
C GLN A 283 -18.71 -13.97 -9.96
N THR A 284 -18.21 -15.20 -10.05
CA THR A 284 -17.19 -15.59 -11.06
C THR A 284 -17.70 -16.57 -12.12
N ARG A 285 -18.72 -17.40 -11.82
CA ARG A 285 -19.16 -18.51 -12.70
C ARG A 285 -20.63 -18.51 -13.02
N ALA A 286 -21.48 -17.84 -12.22
CA ALA A 286 -22.91 -17.80 -12.49
C ALA A 286 -23.28 -16.71 -13.53
N PRO A 287 -24.40 -16.82 -14.22
CA PRO A 287 -24.92 -15.77 -15.07
C PRO A 287 -25.10 -14.45 -14.28
N LEU A 288 -24.80 -13.31 -14.91
CA LEU A 288 -24.85 -11.97 -14.29
C LEU A 288 -26.19 -11.67 -13.58
N TRP A 289 -27.31 -12.16 -14.12
CA TRP A 289 -28.62 -11.93 -13.49
C TRP A 289 -28.76 -12.63 -12.13
N MET A 290 -28.21 -13.85 -11.97
CA MET A 290 -28.17 -14.56 -10.69
C MET A 290 -27.34 -13.81 -9.66
N TRP A 291 -26.18 -13.31 -10.07
CA TRP A 291 -25.34 -12.46 -9.21
C TRP A 291 -26.08 -11.19 -8.78
N LYS A 292 -26.78 -10.50 -9.71
CA LYS A 292 -27.57 -9.30 -9.39
C LYS A 292 -28.69 -9.59 -8.39
N LEU A 293 -29.40 -10.72 -8.53
CA LEU A 293 -30.42 -11.14 -7.58
C LEU A 293 -29.84 -11.45 -6.19
N ALA A 294 -28.75 -12.21 -6.13
CA ALA A 294 -28.08 -12.54 -4.87
C ALA A 294 -27.59 -11.29 -4.15
N ARG A 295 -27.03 -10.32 -4.89
CA ARG A 295 -26.57 -9.04 -4.36
C ARG A 295 -27.72 -8.17 -3.85
N ALA A 296 -28.82 -8.09 -4.58
CA ALA A 296 -30.02 -7.35 -4.14
C ALA A 296 -30.62 -7.97 -2.86
N GLY A 297 -30.69 -9.29 -2.78
CA GLY A 297 -31.11 -9.99 -1.57
C GLY A 297 -30.18 -9.72 -0.36
N ALA A 298 -28.87 -9.74 -0.57
CA ALA A 298 -27.89 -9.43 0.46
C ALA A 298 -27.99 -7.97 0.94
N GLN A 299 -28.26 -7.03 0.05
CA GLN A 299 -28.47 -5.61 0.39
C GLN A 299 -29.76 -5.38 1.16
N ALA A 300 -30.85 -6.08 0.82
CA ALA A 300 -32.14 -6.01 1.50
C ALA A 300 -32.08 -6.61 2.91
N ALA A 301 -31.24 -7.60 3.13
CA ALA A 301 -31.04 -8.23 4.45
C ALA A 301 -30.28 -7.34 5.48
N SER A 302 -30.00 -6.08 5.11
CA SER A 302 -29.45 -4.98 5.92
C SER A 302 -28.58 -5.39 7.11
N SER A 303 -27.40 -5.89 6.81
CA SER A 303 -26.23 -5.69 7.65
C SER A 303 -25.20 -4.95 6.79
N PRO A 304 -24.47 -3.94 7.29
CA PRO A 304 -23.31 -3.47 6.56
C PRO A 304 -22.38 -4.67 6.46
N LEU A 305 -22.45 -5.33 5.30
CA LEU A 305 -21.73 -6.56 5.05
C LEU A 305 -20.23 -6.24 5.05
N ILE A 306 -19.64 -6.23 6.25
CA ILE A 306 -18.21 -6.27 6.44
C ILE A 306 -17.79 -7.66 5.99
N HIS A 307 -17.30 -7.76 4.76
CA HIS A 307 -16.84 -8.99 4.15
C HIS A 307 -15.37 -8.90 3.78
N GLY A 308 -14.77 -10.07 3.58
CA GLY A 308 -13.41 -10.16 3.10
C GLY A 308 -12.37 -9.53 4.04
N GLY A 309 -12.60 -9.55 5.34
CA GLY A 309 -11.68 -9.05 6.36
C GLY A 309 -11.66 -7.53 6.53
N GLY A 310 -12.69 -6.80 6.07
CA GLY A 310 -12.75 -5.33 6.13
C GLY A 310 -13.12 -4.75 7.50
N TRP A 311 -12.48 -5.17 8.59
CA TRP A 311 -12.77 -4.74 9.96
C TRP A 311 -11.54 -4.85 10.87
N HIS A 312 -11.59 -4.26 12.08
CA HIS A 312 -10.47 -4.20 13.03
C HIS A 312 -9.95 -5.56 13.51
N GLY A 313 -10.75 -6.62 13.41
CA GLY A 313 -10.37 -7.98 13.76
C GLY A 313 -9.68 -8.76 12.65
N ASN A 314 -9.33 -8.13 11.53
CA ASN A 314 -8.50 -8.78 10.52
C ASN A 314 -7.09 -9.00 11.07
N ASP A 315 -6.74 -10.28 11.29
CA ASP A 315 -5.43 -10.70 11.80
C ASP A 315 -4.58 -11.40 10.73
N THR A 316 -4.94 -11.26 9.46
CA THR A 316 -4.22 -11.88 8.34
C THR A 316 -3.41 -10.87 7.52
N LEU A 317 -4.03 -9.77 7.06
CA LEU A 317 -3.40 -8.92 6.06
C LEU A 317 -2.15 -8.19 6.59
N TRP A 318 -2.13 -7.77 7.85
CA TRP A 318 -0.95 -7.13 8.42
C TRP A 318 0.26 -8.09 8.44
N ARG A 319 0.03 -9.40 8.66
CA ARG A 319 1.08 -10.44 8.62
C ARG A 319 1.66 -10.59 7.23
N THR A 320 0.76 -10.67 6.22
CA THR A 320 1.16 -10.66 4.81
C THR A 320 1.98 -9.43 4.45
N VAL A 321 1.60 -8.24 4.95
CA VAL A 321 2.34 -6.99 4.70
C VAL A 321 3.74 -7.05 5.31
N HIS A 322 3.89 -7.52 6.55
CA HIS A 322 5.19 -7.68 7.19
C HIS A 322 6.10 -8.65 6.42
N ASP A 323 5.56 -9.80 5.99
CA ASP A 323 6.28 -10.76 5.14
C ASP A 323 6.78 -10.11 3.85
N LEU A 324 5.94 -9.30 3.19
CA LEU A 324 6.30 -8.62 1.94
C LEU A 324 7.35 -7.52 2.12
N VAL A 325 7.33 -6.81 3.24
CA VAL A 325 8.37 -5.81 3.55
C VAL A 325 9.70 -6.50 3.85
N ASP A 326 9.68 -7.60 4.60
CA ASP A 326 10.87 -8.43 4.84
C ASP A 326 11.45 -8.95 3.51
N ILE A 327 10.62 -9.51 2.63
CA ILE A 327 11.03 -9.95 1.30
C ILE A 327 11.63 -8.79 0.49
N ALA A 328 10.95 -7.66 0.41
CA ALA A 328 11.43 -6.51 -0.35
C ALA A 328 12.78 -5.99 0.14
N ARG A 329 13.03 -6.06 1.45
CA ARG A 329 14.26 -5.58 2.06
C ARG A 329 15.40 -6.59 1.99
N ASN A 330 15.12 -7.87 2.23
CA ASN A 330 16.13 -8.85 2.60
C ASN A 330 16.31 -10.01 1.62
N TYR A 331 15.55 -10.08 0.51
CA TYR A 331 15.67 -11.19 -0.43
C TYR A 331 16.08 -10.73 -1.83
N ASP A 332 16.79 -11.62 -2.54
CA ASP A 332 17.19 -11.44 -3.93
C ASP A 332 16.23 -12.16 -4.91
N VAL A 333 16.56 -12.05 -6.20
CA VAL A 333 15.96 -12.85 -7.26
C VAL A 333 16.37 -14.32 -7.05
N GLY A 334 15.38 -15.19 -6.88
CA GLY A 334 15.61 -16.59 -6.54
C GLY A 334 15.27 -16.93 -5.08
N GLY A 335 15.02 -15.90 -4.25
CA GLY A 335 14.54 -16.07 -2.88
C GLY A 335 15.62 -16.38 -1.84
N ALA A 336 16.90 -16.13 -2.16
CA ALA A 336 17.96 -16.19 -1.17
C ALA A 336 18.03 -14.89 -0.35
N PRO A 337 18.40 -14.97 0.95
CA PRO A 337 18.65 -13.77 1.75
C PRO A 337 19.82 -12.96 1.17
N ARG A 338 19.65 -11.66 1.07
CA ARG A 338 20.68 -10.72 0.62
C ARG A 338 21.80 -10.58 1.66
N PRO A 339 23.07 -10.41 1.22
CA PRO A 339 24.17 -10.10 2.14
C PRO A 339 23.98 -8.77 2.90
N GLN A 340 23.34 -7.80 2.26
CA GLN A 340 22.99 -6.51 2.84
C GLN A 340 21.53 -6.18 2.54
N PRO A 341 20.77 -5.67 3.52
CA PRO A 341 19.42 -5.22 3.32
C PRO A 341 19.33 -4.16 2.21
N ARG A 342 18.26 -4.22 1.41
CA ARG A 342 17.99 -3.22 0.38
C ARG A 342 17.62 -1.89 1.02
N THR A 343 18.16 -0.79 0.49
CA THR A 343 17.77 0.56 0.89
C THR A 343 16.33 0.84 0.44
N ILE A 344 15.50 1.26 1.37
CA ILE A 344 14.13 1.70 1.13
C ILE A 344 14.02 3.13 1.63
N LEU A 345 13.74 4.07 0.72
CA LEU A 345 13.47 5.47 1.05
C LEU A 345 11.99 5.73 0.81
N THR A 346 11.31 6.30 1.78
CA THR A 346 9.86 6.53 1.69
C THR A 346 9.55 8.01 1.62
N LEU A 347 8.70 8.40 0.66
CA LEU A 347 8.08 9.73 0.56
C LEU A 347 6.56 9.56 0.47
N VAL A 348 5.85 9.79 1.55
CA VAL A 348 4.40 9.62 1.62
C VAL A 348 3.69 10.82 1.00
N ASP A 349 2.78 10.56 0.07
CA ASP A 349 1.83 11.52 -0.45
C ASP A 349 0.66 11.72 0.55
N ALA A 350 0.78 12.74 1.38
CA ALA A 350 -0.23 13.20 2.32
C ALA A 350 -0.71 14.64 1.99
N ILE A 351 -0.56 15.11 0.74
CA ILE A 351 -1.05 16.42 0.32
C ILE A 351 -2.58 16.42 0.35
N VAL A 352 -3.20 15.48 -0.37
CA VAL A 352 -4.62 15.16 -0.21
C VAL A 352 -4.70 13.70 0.21
N ALA A 353 -4.83 13.45 1.50
CA ALA A 353 -5.00 12.11 2.04
C ALA A 353 -6.45 11.62 1.92
N GLY A 354 -6.69 10.38 2.31
CA GLY A 354 -8.04 9.79 2.31
C GLY A 354 -8.49 9.32 3.69
N GLU A 355 -9.72 9.61 4.08
CA GLU A 355 -10.31 9.15 5.34
C GLU A 355 -11.61 8.34 5.13
N ASP A 356 -12.18 7.73 6.20
CA ASP A 356 -13.43 6.97 6.20
C ASP A 356 -13.34 5.66 5.38
N ARG A 357 -14.03 5.52 4.26
CA ARG A 357 -14.23 4.27 3.49
C ARG A 357 -13.02 3.83 2.65
N GLY A 358 -11.83 4.03 3.18
CA GLY A 358 -10.61 3.52 2.53
C GLY A 358 -10.57 1.99 2.48
N PRO A 359 -9.87 1.41 1.52
CA PRO A 359 -8.96 2.05 0.57
C PRO A 359 -9.59 2.50 -0.75
N LEU A 360 -10.85 2.11 -1.08
CA LEU A 360 -11.42 2.25 -2.43
C LEU A 360 -12.39 3.43 -2.59
N LYS A 361 -12.98 3.91 -1.50
CA LYS A 361 -13.93 5.03 -1.49
C LYS A 361 -13.65 5.99 -0.32
N PRO A 362 -12.39 6.36 -0.07
CA PRO A 362 -12.09 7.32 0.99
C PRO A 362 -12.63 8.70 0.62
N ARG A 363 -12.94 9.50 1.64
CA ARG A 363 -13.22 10.92 1.47
C ARG A 363 -11.92 11.71 1.45
N PRO A 364 -11.80 12.78 0.63
CA PRO A 364 -10.62 13.62 0.63
C PRO A 364 -10.36 14.29 1.97
N LYS A 365 -9.12 14.25 2.41
CA LYS A 365 -8.61 14.96 3.58
C LYS A 365 -7.42 15.82 3.15
N PRO A 366 -7.62 17.10 2.83
CA PRO A 366 -6.51 18.00 2.55
C PRO A 366 -5.62 18.16 3.79
N CYS A 367 -4.39 17.66 3.72
CA CYS A 367 -3.43 17.75 4.82
C CYS A 367 -2.28 18.69 4.49
N GLY A 368 -1.92 18.82 3.20
CA GLY A 368 -0.82 19.68 2.77
C GLY A 368 0.54 19.22 3.29
N LEU A 369 0.77 17.91 3.37
CA LEU A 369 1.96 17.33 4.00
C LEU A 369 2.64 16.27 3.14
N LEU A 370 3.94 16.13 3.34
CA LEU A 370 4.75 14.98 2.95
C LEU A 370 5.34 14.33 4.21
N VAL A 371 5.61 13.03 4.18
CA VAL A 371 6.36 12.35 5.24
C VAL A 371 7.51 11.59 4.60
N TRP A 372 8.74 11.89 5.03
CA TRP A 372 9.96 11.25 4.55
C TRP A 372 10.58 10.36 5.62
N GLY A 373 11.16 9.23 5.23
CA GLY A 373 11.97 8.41 6.13
C GLY A 373 12.63 7.22 5.45
N GLU A 374 13.63 6.66 6.11
CA GLU A 374 14.40 5.48 5.66
C GLU A 374 13.87 4.17 6.24
N ASP A 375 13.03 4.25 7.28
CA ASP A 375 12.37 3.10 7.90
C ASP A 375 10.86 3.16 7.64
N PRO A 376 10.28 2.23 6.88
CA PRO A 376 8.87 2.25 6.56
C PRO A 376 7.95 2.05 7.78
N GLY A 377 8.42 1.36 8.83
CA GLY A 377 7.68 1.19 10.08
C GLY A 377 7.58 2.50 10.85
N VAL A 378 8.71 3.21 11.03
CA VAL A 378 8.74 4.54 11.68
C VAL A 378 7.89 5.55 10.91
N VAL A 379 7.95 5.54 9.57
CA VAL A 379 7.11 6.39 8.72
C VAL A 379 5.63 6.12 8.96
N ASP A 380 5.21 4.86 9.02
CA ASP A 380 3.79 4.54 9.22
C ASP A 380 3.29 4.84 10.63
N VAL A 381 4.10 4.65 11.66
CA VAL A 381 3.76 5.09 13.03
C VAL A 381 3.60 6.61 13.08
N THR A 382 4.48 7.35 12.39
CA THR A 382 4.37 8.81 12.25
C THR A 382 3.07 9.20 11.54
N CYS A 383 2.74 8.53 10.44
CA CYS A 383 1.49 8.74 9.71
C CYS A 383 0.25 8.45 10.58
N ALA A 384 0.24 7.34 11.34
CA ALA A 384 -0.86 7.03 12.25
C ALA A 384 -1.06 8.13 13.32
N THR A 385 0.04 8.64 13.88
CA THR A 385 0.02 9.75 14.83
C THR A 385 -0.53 11.03 14.20
N LEU A 386 -0.11 11.36 12.96
CA LEU A 386 -0.67 12.47 12.17
C LEU A 386 -2.16 12.34 11.92
N MET A 387 -2.64 11.11 11.70
CA MET A 387 -4.07 10.82 11.50
C MET A 387 -4.89 10.89 12.79
N GLY A 388 -4.25 11.05 13.96
CA GLY A 388 -4.91 11.03 15.27
C GLY A 388 -5.26 9.61 15.73
N PHE A 389 -4.54 8.60 15.26
CA PHE A 389 -4.74 7.20 15.64
C PHE A 389 -3.69 6.76 16.66
N ASP A 390 -4.11 5.89 17.58
CA ASP A 390 -3.18 5.18 18.46
C ASP A 390 -2.60 3.97 17.70
N TRP A 391 -1.36 4.08 17.26
CA TRP A 391 -0.67 3.05 16.51
C TRP A 391 -0.61 1.69 17.24
N ARG A 392 -0.66 1.69 18.58
CA ARG A 392 -0.67 0.47 19.41
C ARG A 392 -1.94 -0.37 19.21
N ARG A 393 -3.00 0.26 18.70
CA ARG A 393 -4.30 -0.37 18.42
C ARG A 393 -4.46 -0.78 16.95
N ILE A 394 -3.45 -0.54 16.13
CA ILE A 394 -3.39 -0.95 14.72
C ILE A 394 -2.43 -2.14 14.61
N PRO A 395 -2.90 -3.37 14.37
CA PRO A 395 -2.04 -4.56 14.34
C PRO A 395 -0.84 -4.44 13.41
N LEU A 396 -1.01 -3.81 12.23
CA LEU A 396 0.09 -3.52 11.30
C LEU A 396 1.25 -2.77 11.96
N LEU A 397 0.99 -1.93 12.96
CA LEU A 397 1.97 -1.06 13.61
C LEU A 397 2.37 -1.57 15.00
N SER A 398 1.44 -2.09 15.79
CA SER A 398 1.74 -2.59 17.13
C SER A 398 2.73 -3.76 17.09
N HIS A 399 2.66 -4.61 16.08
CA HIS A 399 3.58 -5.72 15.86
C HIS A 399 4.96 -5.34 15.29
N LEU A 400 5.23 -4.03 15.07
CA LEU A 400 6.59 -3.56 14.80
C LEU A 400 7.51 -3.69 16.02
N CYS A 401 6.95 -3.80 17.23
CA CYS A 401 7.71 -4.04 18.46
C CYS A 401 8.16 -5.50 18.63
N ASP A 402 7.67 -6.43 17.82
CA ASP A 402 8.04 -7.84 17.86
C ASP A 402 9.50 -8.04 17.38
N ALA A 403 10.16 -9.07 17.92
CA ALA A 403 11.55 -9.36 17.58
C ALA A 403 11.76 -9.60 16.07
N GLU A 404 10.79 -10.26 15.43
CA GLU A 404 10.86 -10.59 14.00
C GLU A 404 10.72 -9.34 13.10
N ALA A 405 10.08 -8.26 13.57
CA ALA A 405 9.98 -7.01 12.81
C ALA A 405 11.34 -6.29 12.67
N ARG A 406 12.32 -6.63 13.53
CA ARG A 406 13.69 -6.13 13.43
C ARG A 406 14.36 -6.47 12.10
N ALA A 407 13.87 -7.45 11.38
CA ALA A 407 14.34 -7.77 10.03
C ALA A 407 14.14 -6.61 9.04
N PHE A 408 13.13 -5.75 9.24
CA PHE A 408 12.79 -4.70 8.28
C PHE A 408 12.49 -3.33 8.88
N SER A 409 12.40 -3.19 10.20
CA SER A 409 12.19 -1.92 10.90
C SER A 409 12.97 -1.84 12.19
N GLU A 410 13.52 -0.66 12.47
CA GLU A 410 14.25 -0.35 13.70
C GLU A 410 13.37 0.40 14.72
N PHE A 411 12.05 0.40 14.52
CA PHE A 411 11.12 1.10 15.39
C PHE A 411 11.27 0.67 16.85
N GLY A 412 11.57 1.62 17.73
CA GLY A 412 11.88 1.38 19.15
C GLY A 412 10.67 1.32 20.09
N GLY A 413 9.43 1.47 19.59
CA GLY A 413 8.22 1.46 20.42
C GLY A 413 7.82 2.83 20.98
N GLU A 414 8.56 3.90 20.67
CA GLU A 414 8.25 5.25 21.11
C GLU A 414 7.27 5.95 20.16
N THR A 415 6.27 6.62 20.73
CA THR A 415 5.34 7.42 19.92
C THR A 415 6.04 8.67 19.40
N PRO A 416 6.11 8.88 18.08
CA PRO A 416 6.67 10.09 17.52
C PRO A 416 5.93 11.34 18.00
N THR A 417 6.68 12.39 18.34
CA THR A 417 6.09 13.71 18.57
C THR A 417 5.81 14.38 17.24
N VAL A 418 4.56 14.64 16.93
CA VAL A 418 4.13 15.26 15.68
C VAL A 418 3.51 16.63 16.00
N HIS A 419 4.14 17.70 15.52
CA HIS A 419 3.67 19.08 15.73
C HIS A 419 2.78 19.61 14.58
N SER A 420 2.48 18.79 13.59
CA SER A 420 1.60 19.15 12.48
C SER A 420 0.14 18.84 12.81
N ARG A 421 -0.76 19.71 12.31
CA ARG A 421 -2.21 19.54 12.48
C ARG A 421 -2.84 19.07 11.18
N ALA A 422 -2.68 17.79 10.83
CA ALA A 422 -3.51 17.18 9.79
C ALA A 422 -4.99 17.08 10.22
N GLY A 423 -5.26 17.33 11.50
CA GLY A 423 -6.56 17.10 12.14
C GLY A 423 -6.81 15.60 12.36
N GLN A 424 -7.83 15.29 13.14
CA GLN A 424 -8.24 13.90 13.36
C GLN A 424 -8.89 13.35 12.09
N PHE A 425 -8.43 12.17 11.66
CA PHE A 425 -9.07 11.44 10.57
C PHE A 425 -10.29 10.67 11.09
N GLU A 426 -11.29 10.53 10.24
CA GLU A 426 -12.32 9.53 10.49
C GLU A 426 -11.75 8.15 10.28
N ALA A 427 -11.95 7.28 11.29
CA ALA A 427 -11.52 5.90 11.21
C ALA A 427 -12.24 5.15 10.08
N PRO A 428 -11.61 4.12 9.48
CA PRO A 428 -12.27 3.35 8.45
C PRO A 428 -13.46 2.56 9.01
N VAL A 429 -14.42 2.27 8.16
CA VAL A 429 -15.60 1.47 8.52
C VAL A 429 -15.15 0.17 9.20
N GLY A 430 -15.76 -0.16 10.33
CA GLY A 430 -15.41 -1.32 11.16
C GLY A 430 -14.23 -1.09 12.13
N TRP A 431 -13.70 0.15 12.23
CA TRP A 431 -12.61 0.54 13.13
C TRP A 431 -12.98 1.69 14.08
N ALA A 432 -14.10 2.38 13.86
CA ALA A 432 -14.55 3.49 14.69
C ALA A 432 -14.62 3.10 16.17
N GLY A 433 -14.06 3.94 17.06
CA GLY A 433 -13.91 3.67 18.48
C GLY A 433 -12.81 2.67 18.85
N GLN A 434 -12.10 2.12 17.86
CA GLN A 434 -11.06 1.12 18.08
C GLN A 434 -9.65 1.69 18.03
N ILE A 435 -9.38 2.67 17.15
CA ILE A 435 -8.02 3.14 16.88
C ILE A 435 -7.78 4.62 17.16
N GLU A 436 -8.81 5.39 17.47
CA GLU A 436 -8.66 6.81 17.78
C GLU A 436 -7.80 7.00 19.03
N ALA A 437 -6.83 7.90 18.96
CA ALA A 437 -6.06 8.28 20.11
C ALA A 437 -6.94 9.07 21.12
N VAL A 438 -6.83 8.73 22.39
CA VAL A 438 -7.50 9.49 23.45
C VAL A 438 -6.88 10.89 23.48
N ARG A 439 -7.67 11.93 23.25
CA ARG A 439 -7.22 13.31 23.44
C ARG A 439 -6.83 13.49 24.90
N ARG A 440 -5.56 13.70 25.19
CA ARG A 440 -5.19 14.30 26.48
C ARG A 440 -5.54 15.78 26.34
N GLU A 441 -6.56 16.23 27.09
CA GLU A 441 -6.93 17.63 27.26
C GLU A 441 -5.76 18.46 27.83
#